data_0b42ad7434885539320b45119e68ac3e
#
_entry.id   0b42ad7434885539320b45119e68ac3e
#
_cell.length_a   1.000
_cell.length_b   1.000
_cell.length_c   1.000
_cell.angle_alpha   90.00
_cell.angle_beta   90.00
_cell.angle_gamma   90.00
#
_symmetry.space_group_name_H-M   'P 1'
#
loop_
_entity.id
_entity.type
_entity.pdbx_description
1 polymer ?
#
loop_
_entity_poly.entity_id
_entity_poly.type
_entity_poly.pdbx_seq_one_letter_code
_entity_poly.pdbx_strand_id
1 'polypeptide(L)'
;KGGDFMSALLELTKENFQSEVIDADVPALVDFWATWCGPCRAIAPIVEELASQYEGKLKVGKVDVDAQQQLAAEFGIRSIPTLLLFKDGKMAEQIVGAVPKKQLEDKVQEILEPAAA
;
A
#
# COMPACT_ATOMS: atom_id res chain seq x y z
N LYS A 1 15.63 12.81 13.21
CA LYS A 1 16.07 11.52 13.59
C LYS A 1 16.10 10.56 12.45
N GLY A 2 17.23 9.90 12.32
CA GLY A 2 17.47 9.07 11.16
C GLY A 2 16.49 7.94 11.00
N GLY A 3 15.98 7.37 12.08
CA GLY A 3 15.07 6.24 12.02
C GLY A 3 13.63 6.61 11.69
N ASP A 4 13.27 7.84 11.88
CA ASP A 4 11.86 8.22 11.82
C ASP A 4 11.31 8.15 10.40
N PHE A 5 12.07 8.56 9.41
CA PHE A 5 11.58 8.53 8.04
C PHE A 5 11.34 7.10 7.54
N MET A 6 12.01 6.12 8.15
CA MET A 6 11.81 4.72 7.78
C MET A 6 10.48 4.19 8.26
N SER A 7 9.93 4.76 9.32
CA SER A 7 8.70 4.25 9.91
C SER A 7 7.45 4.61 9.11
N ALA A 8 7.57 5.54 8.15
CA ALA A 8 6.42 5.91 7.34
C ALA A 8 5.99 4.77 6.42
N LEU A 9 6.93 3.94 5.99
CA LEU A 9 6.63 2.79 5.13
C LEU A 9 6.62 1.53 5.99
N LEU A 10 5.48 0.87 6.06
CA LEU A 10 5.30 -0.29 6.92
C LEU A 10 5.67 -1.57 6.19
N GLU A 11 6.26 -2.49 6.93
CA GLU A 11 6.41 -3.86 6.44
C GLU A 11 5.22 -4.65 6.97
N LEU A 12 4.35 -5.10 6.07
CA LEU A 12 3.10 -5.74 6.46
C LEU A 12 3.22 -7.25 6.38
N THR A 13 2.74 -7.91 7.43
CA THR A 13 2.75 -9.35 7.56
C THR A 13 1.36 -9.80 7.97
N LYS A 14 1.12 -11.10 7.96
CA LYS A 14 -0.17 -11.60 8.43
C LYS A 14 -0.40 -11.27 9.90
N GLU A 15 0.68 -11.07 10.67
CA GLU A 15 0.55 -10.75 12.09
C GLU A 15 0.09 -9.32 12.35
N ASN A 16 0.47 -8.37 11.46
CA ASN A 16 0.12 -6.98 11.71
C ASN A 16 -0.88 -6.41 10.71
N PHE A 17 -1.31 -7.19 9.73
CA PHE A 17 -2.20 -6.66 8.69
C PHE A 17 -3.52 -6.17 9.25
N GLN A 18 -4.09 -6.94 10.17
CA GLN A 18 -5.37 -6.56 10.79
C GLN A 18 -5.25 -5.22 11.50
N SER A 19 -4.26 -5.07 12.36
CA SER A 19 -4.13 -3.86 13.16
C SER A 19 -3.68 -2.66 12.34
N GLU A 20 -2.79 -2.87 11.36
CA GLU A 20 -2.22 -1.75 10.62
C GLU A 20 -3.08 -1.31 9.45
N VAL A 21 -3.87 -2.20 8.87
CA VAL A 21 -4.64 -1.89 7.66
C VAL A 21 -6.13 -1.93 7.92
N ILE A 22 -6.64 -3.06 8.39
CA ILE A 22 -8.08 -3.26 8.51
C ILE A 22 -8.67 -2.39 9.62
N ASP A 23 -8.00 -2.34 10.77
CA ASP A 23 -8.46 -1.56 11.93
C ASP A 23 -7.97 -0.12 11.92
N ALA A 24 -7.27 0.30 10.87
CA ALA A 24 -6.74 1.65 10.79
C ALA A 24 -7.87 2.67 10.70
N ASP A 25 -7.67 3.82 11.32
CA ASP A 25 -8.64 4.91 11.28
C ASP A 25 -8.36 5.89 10.14
N VAL A 26 -7.35 5.61 9.32
CA VAL A 26 -7.09 6.32 8.06
C VAL A 26 -7.01 5.31 6.93
N PRO A 27 -7.15 5.74 5.68
CA PRO A 27 -6.98 4.81 4.56
C PRO A 27 -5.58 4.23 4.48
N ALA A 28 -5.45 3.11 3.77
CA ALA A 28 -4.17 2.43 3.63
C ALA A 28 -3.91 2.06 2.17
N LEU A 29 -2.66 2.20 1.77
CA LEU A 29 -2.17 1.76 0.47
C LEU A 29 -1.23 0.59 0.71
N VAL A 30 -1.51 -0.55 0.09
CA VAL A 30 -0.75 -1.78 0.30
C VAL A 30 -0.16 -2.22 -1.03
N ASP A 31 1.18 -2.32 -1.06
CA ASP A 31 1.94 -2.70 -2.26
C ASP A 31 2.36 -4.17 -2.13
N PHE A 32 1.80 -5.02 -2.97
CA PHE A 32 2.18 -6.44 -3.03
C PHE A 32 3.32 -6.56 -4.04
N TRP A 33 4.48 -7.02 -3.57
CA TRP A 33 5.73 -6.99 -4.34
C TRP A 33 6.57 -8.23 -4.08
N ALA A 34 7.66 -8.39 -4.84
CA ALA A 34 8.65 -9.44 -4.59
C ALA A 34 10.03 -8.90 -4.94
N THR A 35 11.06 -9.49 -4.32
CA THR A 35 12.43 -9.01 -4.49
C THR A 35 12.94 -9.18 -5.93
N TRP A 36 12.42 -10.18 -6.65
CA TRP A 36 12.85 -10.48 -8.01
C TRP A 36 12.07 -9.73 -9.08
N CYS A 37 11.14 -8.91 -8.70
CA CYS A 37 10.20 -8.27 -9.61
C CYS A 37 10.73 -6.91 -10.06
N GLY A 38 11.09 -6.79 -11.34
CA GLY A 38 11.61 -5.55 -11.88
C GLY A 38 10.63 -4.40 -11.81
N PRO A 39 9.38 -4.57 -12.30
CA PRO A 39 8.39 -3.49 -12.20
C PRO A 39 8.10 -3.06 -10.76
N CYS A 40 8.17 -3.99 -9.81
CA CYS A 40 8.00 -3.65 -8.40
C CYS A 40 9.10 -2.69 -7.94
N ARG A 41 10.34 -2.93 -8.38
CA ARG A 41 11.45 -2.04 -8.03
C ARG A 41 11.30 -0.68 -8.68
N ALA A 42 10.68 -0.64 -9.86
CA ALA A 42 10.47 0.64 -10.55
C ALA A 42 9.54 1.56 -9.78
N ILE A 43 8.52 1.01 -9.11
CA ILE A 43 7.59 1.86 -8.35
C ILE A 43 7.95 2.00 -6.88
N ALA A 44 8.96 1.26 -6.41
CA ALA A 44 9.33 1.33 -5.00
C ALA A 44 9.61 2.77 -4.52
N PRO A 45 10.37 3.59 -5.26
CA PRO A 45 10.59 4.97 -4.82
C PRO A 45 9.30 5.77 -4.74
N ILE A 46 8.35 5.50 -5.63
CA ILE A 46 7.05 6.20 -5.63
C ILE A 46 6.28 5.83 -4.37
N VAL A 47 6.26 4.54 -4.03
CA VAL A 47 5.58 4.07 -2.83
C VAL A 47 6.19 4.69 -1.57
N GLU A 48 7.52 4.74 -1.51
CA GLU A 48 8.22 5.37 -0.39
C GLU A 48 7.89 6.85 -0.30
N GLU A 49 7.84 7.52 -1.42
CA GLU A 49 7.53 8.94 -1.46
C GLU A 49 6.11 9.20 -0.98
N LEU A 50 5.15 8.37 -1.37
CA LEU A 50 3.77 8.52 -0.91
C LEU A 50 3.67 8.27 0.59
N ALA A 51 4.43 7.31 1.10
CA ALA A 51 4.45 7.05 2.54
C ALA A 51 4.87 8.28 3.34
N SER A 52 5.90 8.99 2.85
CA SER A 52 6.38 10.20 3.52
C SER A 52 5.42 11.36 3.31
N GLN A 53 4.95 11.52 2.08
CA GLN A 53 4.13 12.67 1.71
C GLN A 53 2.80 12.69 2.45
N TYR A 54 2.20 11.52 2.65
CA TYR A 54 0.89 11.41 3.27
C TYR A 54 0.93 10.86 4.69
N GLU A 55 2.07 10.93 5.33
CA GLU A 55 2.22 10.45 6.71
C GLU A 55 1.17 11.09 7.60
N GLY A 56 0.49 10.25 8.40
CA GLY A 56 -0.59 10.72 9.26
C GLY A 56 -1.96 10.74 8.60
N LYS A 57 -2.01 10.73 7.27
CA LYS A 57 -3.28 10.76 6.53
C LYS A 57 -3.54 9.46 5.79
N LEU A 58 -2.48 8.74 5.45
CA LEU A 58 -2.55 7.49 4.72
C LEU A 58 -1.49 6.58 5.28
N LYS A 59 -1.86 5.35 5.59
CA LYS A 59 -0.87 4.34 5.93
C LYS A 59 -0.40 3.69 4.65
N VAL A 60 0.90 3.53 4.50
CA VAL A 60 1.48 2.91 3.30
C VAL A 60 2.35 1.75 3.76
N GLY A 61 2.11 0.58 3.18
CA GLY A 61 2.88 -0.60 3.56
C GLY A 61 3.12 -1.51 2.37
N LYS A 62 4.04 -2.44 2.56
CA LYS A 62 4.45 -3.40 1.54
C LYS A 62 4.25 -4.81 2.07
N VAL A 63 3.79 -5.69 1.20
CA VAL A 63 3.66 -7.13 1.47
C VAL A 63 4.56 -7.86 0.49
N ASP A 64 5.56 -8.55 1.01
CA ASP A 64 6.42 -9.44 0.21
C ASP A 64 5.64 -10.72 -0.04
N VAL A 65 5.24 -10.95 -1.30
CA VAL A 65 4.35 -12.08 -1.60
C VAL A 65 5.02 -13.43 -1.38
N ASP A 66 6.35 -13.49 -1.45
CA ASP A 66 7.06 -14.74 -1.19
C ASP A 66 7.09 -15.06 0.29
N ALA A 67 7.25 -14.05 1.13
CA ALA A 67 7.26 -14.23 2.58
C ALA A 67 5.85 -14.36 3.15
N GLN A 68 4.85 -13.74 2.51
CA GLN A 68 3.48 -13.69 3.00
C GLN A 68 2.53 -14.29 1.98
N GLN A 69 2.76 -15.56 1.64
CA GLN A 69 2.00 -16.24 0.59
C GLN A 69 0.52 -16.33 0.92
N GLN A 70 0.21 -16.60 2.18
CA GLN A 70 -1.17 -16.76 2.62
C GLN A 70 -1.93 -15.44 2.49
N LEU A 71 -1.28 -14.35 2.87
CA LEU A 71 -1.88 -13.02 2.77
C LEU A 71 -2.14 -12.64 1.32
N ALA A 72 -1.17 -12.91 0.44
CA ALA A 72 -1.34 -12.63 -0.99
C ALA A 72 -2.48 -13.46 -1.57
N ALA A 73 -2.60 -14.72 -1.18
CA ALA A 73 -3.68 -15.59 -1.65
C ALA A 73 -5.02 -15.09 -1.17
N GLU A 74 -5.09 -14.60 0.05
CA GLU A 74 -6.33 -14.10 0.64
C GLU A 74 -6.92 -12.97 -0.20
N PHE A 75 -6.08 -12.11 -0.75
CA PHE A 75 -6.56 -11.01 -1.57
C PHE A 75 -6.51 -11.30 -3.06
N GLY A 76 -6.26 -12.56 -3.42
CA GLY A 76 -6.30 -12.97 -4.82
C GLY A 76 -5.25 -12.31 -5.70
N ILE A 77 -4.07 -12.06 -5.15
CA ILE A 77 -3.00 -11.40 -5.89
C ILE A 77 -2.44 -12.36 -6.93
N ARG A 78 -2.55 -12.01 -8.20
CA ARG A 78 -2.11 -12.85 -9.31
C ARG A 78 -0.90 -12.32 -10.03
N SER A 79 -0.74 -11.00 -10.03
CA SER A 79 0.41 -10.36 -10.66
C SER A 79 0.94 -9.29 -9.75
N ILE A 80 2.21 -8.93 -9.91
CA ILE A 80 2.85 -7.93 -9.09
C ILE A 80 3.59 -6.96 -9.99
N PRO A 81 3.65 -5.68 -9.59
CA PRO A 81 3.07 -5.15 -8.37
C PRO A 81 1.55 -5.02 -8.49
N THR A 82 0.86 -5.25 -7.41
CA THR A 82 -0.55 -4.91 -7.26
C THR A 82 -0.67 -4.07 -6.02
N LEU A 83 -1.33 -2.93 -6.16
CA LEU A 83 -1.55 -2.03 -5.04
C LEU A 83 -3.03 -2.03 -4.70
N LEU A 84 -3.33 -2.21 -3.43
CA LEU A 84 -4.70 -2.17 -2.94
C LEU A 84 -4.87 -0.95 -2.06
N LEU A 85 -5.98 -0.24 -2.24
CA LEU A 85 -6.36 0.86 -1.36
C LEU A 85 -7.49 0.39 -0.47
N PHE A 86 -7.32 0.60 0.84
CA PHE A 86 -8.32 0.23 1.84
C PHE A 86 -8.87 1.48 2.50
N LYS A 87 -10.17 1.46 2.78
CA LYS A 87 -10.83 2.53 3.52
C LYS A 87 -11.88 1.89 4.42
N ASP A 88 -11.86 2.27 5.69
CA ASP A 88 -12.80 1.75 6.68
C ASP A 88 -12.80 0.22 6.73
N GLY A 89 -11.60 -0.35 6.61
CA GLY A 89 -11.40 -1.79 6.71
C GLY A 89 -11.76 -2.57 5.47
N LYS A 90 -12.10 -1.90 4.36
CA LYS A 90 -12.55 -2.57 3.15
C LYS A 90 -11.69 -2.15 1.96
N MET A 91 -11.47 -3.09 1.05
CA MET A 91 -10.75 -2.79 -0.17
C MET A 91 -11.62 -1.89 -1.05
N ALA A 92 -11.08 -0.71 -1.36
CA ALA A 92 -11.80 0.28 -2.15
C ALA A 92 -11.34 0.32 -3.59
N GLU A 93 -10.06 -0.01 -3.84
CA GLU A 93 -9.49 0.14 -5.19
C GLU A 93 -8.36 -0.84 -5.38
N GLN A 94 -8.19 -1.31 -6.61
CA GLN A 94 -7.08 -2.20 -6.98
C GLN A 94 -6.38 -1.61 -8.20
N ILE A 95 -5.06 -1.51 -8.12
CA ILE A 95 -4.24 -0.97 -9.19
C ILE A 95 -3.18 -2.02 -9.53
N VAL A 96 -3.20 -2.52 -10.76
CA VAL A 96 -2.30 -3.59 -11.19
C VAL A 96 -1.24 -3.02 -12.11
N GLY A 97 0.02 -3.33 -11.80
CA GLY A 97 1.15 -2.93 -12.62
C GLY A 97 1.84 -1.68 -12.15
N ALA A 98 2.98 -1.38 -12.76
CA ALA A 98 3.79 -0.22 -12.40
C ALA A 98 3.24 1.01 -13.11
N VAL A 99 2.19 1.58 -12.54
CA VAL A 99 1.54 2.75 -13.12
C VAL A 99 2.35 4.02 -12.82
N PRO A 100 2.15 5.10 -13.58
CA PRO A 100 2.82 6.37 -13.30
C PRO A 100 2.41 6.93 -11.94
N LYS A 101 3.32 7.70 -11.34
CA LYS A 101 3.08 8.28 -10.02
C LYS A 101 1.77 9.09 -9.99
N LYS A 102 1.52 9.88 -11.05
CA LYS A 102 0.33 10.72 -11.06
C LYS A 102 -0.95 9.89 -10.97
N GLN A 103 -1.00 8.77 -11.66
CA GLN A 103 -2.18 7.91 -11.62
C GLN A 103 -2.39 7.35 -10.21
N LEU A 104 -1.32 6.93 -9.57
CA LEU A 104 -1.40 6.40 -8.22
C LEU A 104 -1.80 7.50 -7.24
N GLU A 105 -1.20 8.67 -7.39
CA GLU A 105 -1.49 9.80 -6.52
C GLU A 105 -2.94 10.26 -6.67
N ASP A 106 -3.46 10.25 -7.89
CA ASP A 106 -4.87 10.61 -8.12
C ASP A 106 -5.79 9.67 -7.36
N LYS A 107 -5.49 8.37 -7.36
CA LYS A 107 -6.30 7.40 -6.62
C LYS A 107 -6.21 7.62 -5.11
N VAL A 108 -5.01 7.95 -4.62
CA VAL A 108 -4.84 8.25 -3.21
C VAL A 108 -5.65 9.47 -2.82
N GLN A 109 -5.60 10.52 -3.63
CA GLN A 109 -6.35 11.73 -3.33
C GLN A 109 -7.84 11.49 -3.34
N GLU A 110 -8.33 10.66 -4.25
CA GLU A 110 -9.75 10.32 -4.28
C GLU A 110 -10.19 9.64 -2.99
N ILE A 111 -9.37 8.71 -2.48
CA ILE A 111 -9.77 7.97 -1.29
C ILE A 111 -9.67 8.83 -0.03
N LEU A 112 -8.82 9.84 -0.05
CA LEU A 112 -8.64 10.75 1.09
C LEU A 112 -9.71 11.82 1.15
N GLU A 113 -10.45 12.05 0.07
CA GLU A 113 -11.48 13.08 0.07
C GLU A 113 -12.67 12.65 0.92
N PRO A 114 -13.31 13.60 1.62
CA PRO A 114 -14.54 13.27 2.34
C PRO A 114 -15.60 12.82 1.37
N ALA A 115 -16.52 11.98 1.84
CA ALA A 115 -17.63 11.56 1.02
C ALA A 115 -18.40 12.79 0.55
N ALA A 116 -18.89 12.74 -0.70
CA ALA A 116 -19.69 13.84 -1.24
C ALA A 116 -20.94 14.03 -0.38
N ALA A 117 -21.26 15.30 -0.16
CA ALA A 117 -22.43 15.65 0.63
C ALA A 117 -23.70 15.28 -0.11
#